data_db7bb68eb652e7caf4cbfbaadece3735
#
_entry.id   db7bb68eb652e7caf4cbfbaadece3735
#
_cell.length_a   1.000
_cell.length_b   1.000
_cell.length_c   1.000
_cell.angle_alpha   90.00
_cell.angle_beta   90.00
_cell.angle_gamma   90.00
#
_symmetry.space_group_name_H-M   'P 1'
#
loop_
_entity.id
_entity.type
_entity.pdbx_description
1 polymer ?
#
loop_
_entity_poly.entity_id
_entity_poly.type
_entity_poly.pdbx_seq_one_letter_code
_entity_poly.pdbx_strand_id
1 'polypeptide(L)'
;GCNVGTPGVLFDTRRVGKKYMPPLRRAEDWGLWMNILKDVDYIYTYPKALWKYRHIPGSETSNKWLMLKAVVKMYKTVLGMNSLEAWFIALFIFLPDNILKKLKKIV
;
A
#
# COMPACT_ATOMS: atom_id res chain seq x y z
N GLY A 1 2.42 2.38 -6.82
CA GLY A 1 2.73 1.97 -5.45
C GLY A 1 1.87 2.69 -4.41
N CYS A 2 1.92 2.23 -3.18
CA CYS A 2 1.21 2.89 -2.08
C CYS A 2 1.92 4.17 -1.67
N ASN A 3 1.22 5.28 -1.74
CA ASN A 3 1.74 6.59 -1.35
C ASN A 3 1.26 7.01 0.05
N VAL A 4 0.52 6.13 0.72
CA VAL A 4 -0.07 6.40 2.03
C VAL A 4 0.76 5.69 3.09
N GLY A 5 1.48 6.46 3.89
CA GLY A 5 2.27 5.93 4.99
C GLY A 5 1.42 5.78 6.26
N THR A 6 1.47 4.61 6.87
CA THR A 6 0.66 4.28 8.05
C THR A 6 0.71 5.33 9.18
N PRO A 7 1.87 5.90 9.54
CA PRO A 7 1.91 6.90 10.62
C PRO A 7 1.19 8.21 10.32
N GLY A 8 0.94 8.47 9.04
CA GLY A 8 0.33 9.73 8.60
C GLY A 8 -1.16 9.66 8.30
N VAL A 9 -1.85 8.59 8.73
CA VAL A 9 -3.25 8.38 8.38
C VAL A 9 -4.18 8.69 9.55
N LEU A 10 -5.25 9.43 9.24
CA LEU A 10 -6.37 9.68 10.14
C LEU A 10 -7.67 9.45 9.38
N PHE A 11 -8.58 8.69 9.91
CA PHE A 11 -9.90 8.48 9.31
C PHE A 11 -11.01 8.52 10.36
N ASP A 12 -12.19 8.95 9.93
CA ASP A 12 -13.35 9.09 10.80
C ASP A 12 -14.18 7.79 10.81
N THR A 13 -14.14 7.08 11.93
CA THR A 13 -14.87 5.81 12.09
C THR A 13 -16.38 5.97 12.05
N ARG A 14 -16.90 7.18 12.27
CA ARG A 14 -18.33 7.45 12.14
C ARG A 14 -18.79 7.41 10.68
N ARG A 15 -17.88 7.70 9.74
CA ARG A 15 -18.17 7.71 8.29
C ARG A 15 -17.87 6.37 7.63
N VAL A 16 -16.73 5.76 7.96
CA VAL A 16 -16.28 4.51 7.31
C VAL A 16 -16.49 3.28 8.16
N GLY A 17 -16.92 3.43 9.42
CA GLY A 17 -17.01 2.35 10.38
C GLY A 17 -15.64 1.95 10.92
N LYS A 18 -15.62 1.00 11.85
CA LYS A 18 -14.36 0.42 12.30
C LYS A 18 -13.80 -0.48 11.21
N LYS A 19 -12.53 -0.28 10.91
CA LYS A 19 -11.80 -1.08 9.92
C LYS A 19 -10.58 -1.71 10.57
N TYR A 20 -10.33 -2.96 10.28
CA TYR A 20 -9.21 -3.72 10.79
C TYR A 20 -8.29 -4.12 9.65
N MET A 21 -7.01 -4.27 9.95
CA MET A 21 -6.05 -4.75 8.96
C MET A 21 -6.42 -6.17 8.53
N PRO A 22 -6.36 -6.48 7.22
CA PRO A 22 -6.58 -7.84 6.76
C PRO A 22 -5.48 -8.78 7.30
N PRO A 23 -5.75 -10.10 7.39
CA PRO A 23 -4.79 -11.06 7.94
C PRO A 23 -3.66 -11.34 6.96
N LEU A 24 -2.83 -10.36 6.69
CA LEU A 24 -1.68 -10.41 5.81
C LEU A 24 -0.42 -10.10 6.60
N ARG A 25 0.66 -10.81 6.31
CA ARG A 25 1.93 -10.55 6.98
C ARG A 25 2.59 -9.25 6.48
N ARG A 26 2.42 -8.95 5.19
CA ARG A 26 2.95 -7.74 4.56
C ARG A 26 1.85 -7.07 3.74
N ALA A 27 2.00 -5.79 3.49
CA ALA A 27 1.02 -4.95 2.79
C ALA A 27 -0.36 -4.94 3.47
N GLU A 28 -0.41 -5.25 4.76
CA GLU A 28 -1.63 -5.24 5.56
C GLU A 28 -2.23 -3.84 5.67
N ASP A 29 -1.37 -2.85 5.84
CA ASP A 29 -1.77 -1.44 5.86
C ASP A 29 -2.35 -1.00 4.51
N TRP A 30 -1.69 -1.35 3.43
CA TRP A 30 -2.18 -1.06 2.09
C TRP A 30 -3.54 -1.74 1.84
N GLY A 31 -3.69 -2.99 2.26
CA GLY A 31 -4.98 -3.69 2.20
C GLY A 31 -6.06 -2.97 2.98
N LEU A 32 -5.74 -2.44 4.16
CA LEU A 32 -6.67 -1.64 4.95
C LEU A 32 -7.08 -0.35 4.22
N TRP A 33 -6.13 0.36 3.63
CA TRP A 33 -6.43 1.59 2.87
C TRP A 33 -7.32 1.29 1.66
N MET A 34 -7.09 0.18 0.98
CA MET A 34 -7.95 -0.25 -0.12
C MET A 34 -9.37 -0.53 0.34
N ASN A 35 -9.55 -1.16 1.50
CA ASN A 35 -10.87 -1.40 2.07
C ASN A 35 -11.59 -0.10 2.43
N ILE A 36 -10.87 0.87 2.99
CA ILE A 36 -11.46 2.17 3.31
C ILE A 36 -11.86 2.92 2.04
N LEU A 37 -11.03 2.86 0.99
CA LEU A 37 -11.30 3.54 -0.28
C LEU A 37 -12.51 2.97 -1.03
N LYS A 38 -12.98 1.77 -0.71
CA LYS A 38 -14.23 1.24 -1.24
C LYS A 38 -15.46 2.03 -0.74
N ASP A 39 -15.35 2.63 0.43
CA ASP A 39 -16.46 3.30 1.11
C ASP A 39 -16.39 4.83 0.99
N VAL A 40 -15.32 5.38 0.41
CA VAL A 40 -15.13 6.82 0.22
C VAL A 40 -14.68 7.11 -1.20
N ASP A 41 -14.99 8.31 -1.70
CA ASP A 41 -14.66 8.70 -3.07
C ASP A 41 -13.21 9.15 -3.22
N TYR A 42 -12.63 9.75 -2.18
CA TYR A 42 -11.27 10.28 -2.21
C TYR A 42 -10.72 10.46 -0.80
N ILE A 43 -9.41 10.68 -0.72
CA ILE A 43 -8.70 11.03 0.50
C ILE A 43 -8.06 12.42 0.36
N TYR A 44 -7.96 13.12 1.49
CA TYR A 44 -7.30 14.42 1.54
C TYR A 44 -5.86 14.26 1.99
N THR A 45 -4.96 15.07 1.44
CA THR A 45 -3.58 15.14 1.87
C THR A 45 -3.32 16.46 2.59
N TYR A 46 -2.81 16.39 3.80
CA TYR A 46 -2.35 17.58 4.51
C TYR A 46 -1.00 18.02 3.96
N PRO A 47 -0.85 19.28 3.51
CA PRO A 47 0.33 19.68 2.72
C PRO A 47 1.55 20.07 3.57
N LYS A 48 1.81 19.34 4.65
CA LYS A 48 2.99 19.52 5.50
C LYS A 48 3.56 18.17 5.90
N ALA A 49 4.89 18.07 6.01
CA ALA A 49 5.54 16.87 6.52
C ALA A 49 5.38 16.80 8.04
N LEU A 50 4.58 15.85 8.52
CA LEU A 50 4.27 15.66 9.94
C LEU A 50 4.99 14.47 10.57
N TRP A 51 5.69 13.65 9.78
CA TRP A 51 6.40 12.47 10.28
C TRP A 51 7.60 12.17 9.41
N LYS A 52 8.54 11.37 9.97
CA LYS A 52 9.76 10.93 9.28
C LYS A 52 9.81 9.42 9.22
N TYR A 53 10.25 8.89 8.08
CA TYR A 53 10.42 7.47 7.88
C TYR A 53 11.91 7.09 8.04
N ARG A 54 12.19 6.14 8.93
CA ARG A 54 13.54 5.62 9.13
C ARG A 54 13.78 4.41 8.24
N HIS A 55 14.79 4.49 7.40
CA HIS A 55 15.22 3.36 6.58
C HIS A 55 16.25 2.54 7.35
N ILE A 56 15.92 1.26 7.59
CA ILE A 56 16.81 0.31 8.28
C ILE A 56 17.10 -0.83 7.33
N PRO A 57 18.38 -1.13 7.01
CA PRO A 57 18.73 -2.31 6.22
C PRO A 57 18.24 -3.60 6.89
N GLY A 58 17.70 -4.52 6.08
CA GLY A 58 17.14 -5.79 6.59
C GLY A 58 15.73 -5.69 7.16
N SER A 59 15.08 -4.53 7.07
CA SER A 59 13.68 -4.37 7.52
C SER A 59 12.70 -5.15 6.64
N GLU A 60 11.44 -5.28 7.12
CA GLU A 60 10.38 -6.01 6.42
C GLU A 60 10.17 -5.52 4.97
N THR A 61 10.40 -4.24 4.69
CA THR A 61 10.21 -3.65 3.36
C THR A 61 11.45 -3.69 2.48
N SER A 62 12.59 -4.21 2.96
CA SER A 62 13.84 -4.21 2.22
C SER A 62 13.87 -5.23 1.08
N ASN A 63 13.17 -6.35 1.20
CA ASN A 63 13.13 -7.40 0.18
C ASN A 63 12.00 -7.13 -0.82
N LYS A 64 12.35 -6.65 -2.01
CA LYS A 64 11.38 -6.26 -3.05
C LYS A 64 10.61 -7.44 -3.64
N TRP A 65 11.23 -8.62 -3.70
CA TRP A 65 10.54 -9.81 -4.19
C TRP A 65 9.44 -10.26 -3.22
N LEU A 66 9.73 -10.26 -1.92
CA LEU A 66 8.74 -10.58 -0.90
C LEU A 66 7.61 -9.55 -0.89
N MET A 67 7.93 -8.27 -1.09
CA MET A 67 6.92 -7.22 -1.20
C MET A 67 6.03 -7.40 -2.43
N LEU A 68 6.59 -7.78 -3.57
CA LEU A 68 5.81 -8.04 -4.78
C LEU A 68 4.81 -9.19 -4.55
N LYS A 69 5.25 -10.29 -3.95
CA LYS A 69 4.37 -11.40 -3.59
C LYS A 69 3.26 -10.98 -2.62
N ALA A 70 3.62 -10.16 -1.63
CA ALA A 70 2.68 -9.66 -0.64
C ALA A 70 1.60 -8.78 -1.30
N VAL A 71 1.98 -7.93 -2.24
CA VAL A 71 1.04 -7.09 -2.99
C VAL A 71 0.08 -7.94 -3.82
N VAL A 72 0.58 -8.97 -4.49
CA VAL A 72 -0.28 -9.91 -5.24
C VAL A 72 -1.29 -10.58 -4.30
N LYS A 73 -0.83 -11.06 -3.16
CA LYS A 73 -1.71 -11.68 -2.15
C LYS A 73 -2.76 -10.69 -1.63
N MET A 74 -2.37 -9.46 -1.41
CA MET A 74 -3.28 -8.40 -0.98
C MET A 74 -4.37 -8.14 -2.03
N TYR A 75 -4.01 -8.02 -3.29
CA TYR A 75 -5.00 -7.84 -4.36
C TYR A 75 -5.99 -9.00 -4.44
N LYS A 76 -5.51 -10.23 -4.28
CA LYS A 76 -6.38 -11.41 -4.26
C LYS A 76 -7.33 -11.43 -3.06
N THR A 77 -6.79 -11.12 -1.87
CA THR A 77 -7.54 -11.22 -0.61
C THR A 77 -8.52 -10.07 -0.43
N VAL A 78 -8.08 -8.84 -0.70
CA VAL A 78 -8.84 -7.62 -0.39
C VAL A 78 -9.75 -7.22 -1.54
N LEU A 79 -9.26 -7.29 -2.78
CA LEU A 79 -10.00 -6.84 -3.96
C LEU A 79 -10.69 -7.99 -4.70
N GLY A 80 -10.51 -9.23 -4.25
CA GLY A 80 -11.15 -10.39 -4.86
C GLY A 80 -10.65 -10.73 -6.26
N MET A 81 -9.47 -10.24 -6.65
CA MET A 81 -8.88 -10.53 -7.95
C MET A 81 -8.44 -11.99 -8.05
N ASN A 82 -8.49 -12.58 -9.25
CA ASN A 82 -7.88 -13.87 -9.50
C ASN A 82 -6.35 -13.73 -9.59
N SER A 83 -5.62 -14.86 -9.57
CA SER A 83 -4.16 -14.85 -9.60
C SER A 83 -3.60 -14.15 -10.83
N LEU A 84 -4.21 -14.35 -11.99
CA LEU A 84 -3.74 -13.77 -13.24
C LEU A 84 -3.87 -12.25 -13.25
N GLU A 85 -5.01 -11.73 -12.83
CA GLU A 85 -5.25 -10.29 -12.71
C GLU A 85 -4.31 -9.64 -11.71
N ALA A 86 -4.15 -10.24 -10.54
CA ALA A 86 -3.29 -9.72 -9.48
C ALA A 86 -1.82 -9.64 -9.93
N TRP A 87 -1.30 -10.69 -10.57
CA TRP A 87 0.05 -10.70 -11.11
C TRP A 87 0.22 -9.70 -12.26
N PHE A 88 -0.77 -9.56 -13.11
CA PHE A 88 -0.74 -8.58 -14.21
C PHE A 88 -0.57 -7.16 -13.66
N ILE A 89 -1.40 -6.77 -12.70
CA ILE A 89 -1.34 -5.44 -12.08
C ILE A 89 -0.01 -5.24 -11.34
N ALA A 90 0.44 -6.25 -10.60
CA ALA A 90 1.69 -6.17 -9.86
C ALA A 90 2.90 -5.98 -10.79
N LEU A 91 2.96 -6.72 -11.89
CA LEU A 91 4.09 -6.68 -12.82
C LEU A 91 4.09 -5.45 -13.73
N PHE A 92 2.91 -4.99 -14.17
CA PHE A 92 2.82 -3.92 -15.18
C PHE A 92 2.50 -2.54 -14.60
N ILE A 93 2.06 -2.44 -13.36
CA ILE A 93 1.73 -1.17 -12.72
C ILE A 93 2.60 -0.93 -11.47
N PHE A 94 2.57 -1.86 -10.51
CA PHE A 94 3.30 -1.70 -9.26
C PHE A 94 4.82 -1.68 -9.45
N LEU A 95 5.37 -2.64 -10.19
CA LEU A 95 6.81 -2.76 -10.37
C LEU A 95 7.41 -1.59 -11.18
N PRO A 96 6.84 -1.19 -12.34
CA PRO A 96 7.32 -0.01 -13.06
C PRO A 96 7.25 1.28 -12.23
N ASP A 97 6.17 1.49 -11.47
CA ASP A 97 6.02 2.66 -10.60
C ASP A 97 7.12 2.74 -9.54
N ASN A 98 7.47 1.62 -8.92
CA ASN A 98 8.57 1.58 -7.96
C ASN A 98 9.93 1.84 -8.60
N ILE A 99 10.17 1.33 -9.80
CA ILE A 99 11.40 1.60 -10.56
C ILE A 99 11.50 3.09 -10.87
N LEU A 100 10.43 3.72 -11.35
CA LEU A 100 10.41 5.15 -11.64
C LEU A 100 10.66 6.00 -10.41
N LYS A 101 10.07 5.66 -9.27
CA LYS A 101 10.32 6.35 -7.99
C LYS A 101 11.77 6.25 -7.56
N LYS A 102 12.37 5.08 -7.75
CA LYS A 102 13.79 4.87 -7.43
C LYS A 102 14.69 5.71 -8.32
N LEU A 103 14.41 5.79 -9.61
CA LEU A 103 15.16 6.63 -10.56
C LEU A 103 15.04 8.11 -10.21
N LYS A 104 13.86 8.59 -9.84
CA LYS A 104 13.65 9.98 -9.41
C LYS A 104 14.44 10.35 -8.16
N LYS A 105 14.68 9.40 -7.25
CA LYS A 105 15.50 9.63 -6.06
C LYS A 105 17.00 9.73 -6.37
N ILE A 106 17.46 9.11 -7.47
CA ILE A 106 18.87 9.13 -7.88
C ILE A 106 19.19 10.42 -8.66
N VAL A 107 18.21 10.97 -9.32
CA VAL A 107 18.34 12.23 -10.08
C VAL A 107 17.99 13.43 -9.22
#